data_f4f93ce82962c306d01cb6a737aa9e76
#
_entry.id   f4f93ce82962c306d01cb6a737aa9e76
#
_cell.length_a   1.000
_cell.length_b   1.000
_cell.length_c   1.000
_cell.angle_alpha   90.00
_cell.angle_beta   90.00
_cell.angle_gamma   90.00
#
_symmetry.space_group_name_H-M   'P 1'
#
loop_
_entity.id
_entity.type
_entity.pdbx_description
1 polymer ?
#
loop_
_entity_poly.entity_id
_entity_poly.type
_entity_poly.pdbx_seq_one_letter_code
_entity_poly.pdbx_strand_id
1 'polypeptide(L)'
;VRMPVPMMNILNGGAHASNNIDIQEFMIMPVGARCFSEGMMQCCEIYHTLGKILKENNMSTGVGDEGGYAPSLKSDEDAIEYIIKAIKKTGYTTDEIKIALDAASSEWYSDGKYILPKRGDSLSSDELINYFDKLCSDYPIISLEDPLSEHDWDGWQNITSKIGNKVQLVGDDLFVTNTKRLKKGIELGAGNA
;
A
#
# COMPACT_ATOMS: atom_id res chain seq x y z
N VAL A 1 -3.92 -19.17 -20.20
CA VAL A 1 -3.24 -17.95 -19.69
C VAL A 1 -4.27 -17.15 -18.93
N ARG A 2 -3.97 -16.76 -17.71
CA ARG A 2 -4.83 -15.94 -16.86
C ARG A 2 -4.23 -14.54 -16.76
N MET A 3 -5.02 -13.51 -17.02
CA MET A 3 -4.60 -12.12 -16.79
C MET A 3 -4.50 -11.86 -15.30
N PRO A 4 -3.49 -11.11 -14.84
CA PRO A 4 -3.40 -10.69 -13.45
C PRO A 4 -4.54 -9.74 -13.08
N VAL A 5 -4.86 -9.68 -11.79
CA VAL A 5 -5.71 -8.63 -11.25
C VAL A 5 -4.95 -7.30 -11.33
N PRO A 6 -5.54 -6.23 -11.88
CA PRO A 6 -4.87 -4.94 -11.89
C PRO A 6 -4.71 -4.40 -10.46
N MET A 7 -3.58 -3.75 -10.19
CA MET A 7 -3.32 -2.94 -9.01
C MET A 7 -3.25 -1.49 -9.47
N MET A 8 -4.27 -0.70 -9.18
CA MET A 8 -4.35 0.68 -9.64
C MET A 8 -4.08 1.64 -8.50
N ASN A 9 -3.00 2.41 -8.58
CA ASN A 9 -2.70 3.48 -7.64
C ASN A 9 -3.72 4.61 -7.79
N ILE A 10 -4.37 5.00 -6.69
CA ILE A 10 -5.44 6.00 -6.68
C ILE A 10 -5.23 7.12 -5.66
N LEU A 11 -4.29 6.94 -4.71
CA LEU A 11 -3.90 7.96 -3.74
C LEU A 11 -2.41 7.84 -3.45
N ASN A 12 -1.70 8.97 -3.42
CA ASN A 12 -0.27 9.05 -3.18
C ASN A 12 0.05 9.78 -1.88
N GLY A 13 1.12 9.34 -1.23
CA GLY A 13 1.82 10.01 -0.14
C GLY A 13 3.33 9.86 -0.29
N GLY A 14 4.03 9.77 0.83
CA GLY A 14 5.47 9.54 0.88
C GLY A 14 6.28 10.56 0.09
N ALA A 15 7.28 10.07 -0.64
CA ALA A 15 8.13 10.88 -1.52
C ALA A 15 7.40 11.35 -2.79
N HIS A 16 6.34 10.64 -3.21
CA HIS A 16 5.56 10.92 -4.43
C HIS A 16 4.50 12.03 -4.27
N ALA A 17 4.38 12.62 -3.08
CA ALA A 17 3.41 13.69 -2.82
C ALA A 17 3.89 14.71 -1.78
N SER A 18 3.56 15.98 -2.01
CA SER A 18 3.83 17.08 -1.07
C SER A 18 2.72 17.22 -0.01
N ASN A 19 2.21 16.09 0.50
CA ASN A 19 1.18 16.04 1.53
C ASN A 19 1.74 15.49 2.85
N ASN A 20 0.86 15.11 3.78
CA ASN A 20 1.21 14.67 5.12
C ASN A 20 0.98 13.16 5.35
N ILE A 21 1.00 12.35 4.29
CA ILE A 21 0.81 10.91 4.31
C ILE A 21 2.18 10.23 4.15
N ASP A 22 2.52 9.28 5.03
CA ASP A 22 3.81 8.60 5.02
C ASP A 22 3.87 7.45 3.99
N ILE A 23 2.82 6.64 3.88
CA ILE A 23 2.71 5.55 2.89
C ILE A 23 2.69 6.14 1.48
N GLN A 24 3.53 5.58 0.58
CA GLN A 24 3.79 6.14 -0.73
C GLN A 24 2.63 5.94 -1.71
N GLU A 25 2.05 4.73 -1.75
CA GLU A 25 0.99 4.39 -2.68
C GLU A 25 -0.16 3.64 -2.00
N PHE A 26 -1.38 4.03 -2.37
CA PHE A 26 -2.60 3.33 -2.01
C PHE A 26 -3.28 2.88 -3.29
N MET A 27 -3.32 1.57 -3.48
CA MET A 27 -3.84 0.92 -4.68
C MET A 27 -5.14 0.19 -4.38
N ILE A 28 -5.97 0.00 -5.40
CA ILE A 28 -7.15 -0.86 -5.36
C ILE A 28 -6.97 -2.06 -6.29
N MET A 29 -7.51 -3.20 -5.85
CA MET A 29 -7.45 -4.49 -6.55
C MET A 29 -8.87 -5.04 -6.73
N PRO A 30 -9.43 -5.05 -7.95
CA PRO A 30 -10.78 -5.56 -8.24
C PRO A 30 -10.79 -7.10 -8.33
N VAL A 31 -10.62 -7.76 -7.17
CA VAL A 31 -10.50 -9.24 -7.08
C VAL A 31 -11.79 -9.96 -7.44
N GLY A 32 -12.94 -9.29 -7.32
CA GLY A 32 -14.25 -9.81 -7.69
C GLY A 32 -14.60 -9.69 -9.17
N ALA A 33 -13.76 -9.00 -9.98
CA ALA A 33 -14.02 -8.81 -11.40
C ALA A 33 -13.91 -10.13 -12.19
N ARG A 34 -14.82 -10.34 -13.12
CA ARG A 34 -14.87 -11.56 -13.97
C ARG A 34 -13.82 -11.54 -15.08
N CYS A 35 -13.36 -10.36 -15.48
CA CYS A 35 -12.33 -10.16 -16.50
C CYS A 35 -11.56 -8.85 -16.27
N PHE A 36 -10.42 -8.72 -16.96
CA PHE A 36 -9.53 -7.55 -16.82
C PHE A 36 -10.23 -6.23 -17.17
N SER A 37 -11.02 -6.19 -18.24
CA SER A 37 -11.74 -4.98 -18.65
C SER A 37 -12.79 -4.53 -17.63
N GLU A 38 -13.50 -5.48 -17.01
CA GLU A 38 -14.41 -5.17 -15.90
C GLU A 38 -13.64 -4.61 -14.69
N GLY A 39 -12.52 -5.23 -14.34
CA GLY A 39 -11.67 -4.73 -13.26
C GLY A 39 -11.16 -3.31 -13.51
N MET A 40 -10.71 -3.02 -14.72
CA MET A 40 -10.27 -1.66 -15.08
C MET A 40 -11.41 -0.65 -15.03
N MET A 41 -12.61 -1.04 -15.47
CA MET A 41 -13.82 -0.19 -15.36
C MET A 41 -14.11 0.13 -13.89
N GLN A 42 -14.12 -0.87 -13.01
CA GLN A 42 -14.34 -0.71 -11.58
C GLN A 42 -13.29 0.24 -10.96
N CYS A 43 -12.03 0.05 -11.30
CA CYS A 43 -10.94 0.93 -10.83
C CYS A 43 -11.17 2.39 -11.25
N CYS A 44 -11.53 2.64 -12.52
CA CYS A 44 -11.80 3.99 -13.02
C CYS A 44 -13.01 4.64 -12.31
N GLU A 45 -14.10 3.89 -12.10
CA GLU A 45 -15.28 4.39 -11.39
C GLU A 45 -14.95 4.79 -9.95
N ILE A 46 -14.18 3.96 -9.24
CA ILE A 46 -13.74 4.24 -7.86
C ILE A 46 -12.81 5.46 -7.84
N TYR A 47 -11.83 5.54 -8.73
CA TYR A 47 -10.91 6.67 -8.84
C TYR A 47 -11.66 8.00 -9.02
N HIS A 48 -12.57 8.06 -9.99
CA HIS A 48 -13.36 9.27 -10.22
C HIS A 48 -14.31 9.60 -9.06
N THR A 49 -14.84 8.59 -8.38
CA THR A 49 -15.68 8.76 -7.20
C THR A 49 -14.88 9.29 -6.02
N LEU A 50 -13.63 8.80 -5.81
CA LEU A 50 -12.71 9.33 -4.82
C LEU A 50 -12.45 10.84 -5.08
N GLY A 51 -12.17 11.23 -6.32
CA GLY A 51 -11.99 12.63 -6.68
C GLY A 51 -13.21 13.51 -6.38
N LYS A 52 -14.43 13.00 -6.59
CA LYS A 52 -15.67 13.72 -6.20
C LYS A 52 -15.78 13.86 -4.68
N ILE A 53 -15.49 12.80 -3.92
CA ILE A 53 -15.51 12.82 -2.45
C ILE A 53 -14.51 13.84 -1.91
N LEU A 54 -13.29 13.88 -2.45
CA LEU A 54 -12.27 14.85 -2.03
C LEU A 54 -12.74 16.28 -2.29
N LYS A 55 -13.31 16.58 -3.46
CA LYS A 55 -13.88 17.90 -3.79
C LYS A 55 -15.03 18.29 -2.87
N GLU A 56 -15.95 17.36 -2.58
CA GLU A 56 -17.08 17.57 -1.65
C GLU A 56 -16.59 17.93 -0.22
N ASN A 57 -15.38 17.49 0.14
CA ASN A 57 -14.74 17.79 1.42
C ASN A 57 -13.72 18.95 1.35
N ASN A 58 -13.71 19.74 0.26
CA ASN A 58 -12.79 20.86 0.03
C ASN A 58 -11.30 20.45 0.07
N MET A 59 -10.98 19.23 -0.35
CA MET A 59 -9.62 18.70 -0.43
C MET A 59 -9.05 18.84 -1.84
N SER A 60 -7.72 18.85 -1.94
CA SER A 60 -7.02 18.84 -3.22
C SER A 60 -7.34 17.59 -4.04
N THR A 61 -7.51 17.74 -5.33
CA THR A 61 -7.54 16.68 -6.33
C THR A 61 -6.34 16.74 -7.27
N GLY A 62 -5.28 17.47 -6.89
CA GLY A 62 -3.98 17.36 -7.54
C GLY A 62 -3.47 15.92 -7.40
N VAL A 63 -2.72 15.47 -8.39
CA VAL A 63 -2.16 14.12 -8.44
C VAL A 63 -0.69 14.14 -8.06
N GLY A 64 -0.22 13.04 -7.47
CA GLY A 64 1.19 12.76 -7.24
C GLY A 64 1.87 12.20 -8.50
N ASP A 65 3.13 11.83 -8.36
CA ASP A 65 3.98 11.39 -9.48
C ASP A 65 3.47 10.10 -10.13
N GLU A 66 2.78 9.25 -9.37
CA GLU A 66 2.19 7.98 -9.84
C GLU A 66 0.72 8.10 -10.26
N GLY A 67 0.18 9.33 -10.36
CA GLY A 67 -1.17 9.59 -10.86
C GLY A 67 -2.30 9.40 -9.86
N GLY A 68 -2.03 8.97 -8.63
CA GLY A 68 -2.98 8.99 -7.51
C GLY A 68 -3.24 10.40 -7.00
N TYR A 69 -4.42 10.65 -6.43
CA TYR A 69 -4.69 11.93 -5.76
C TYR A 69 -3.77 12.13 -4.56
N ALA A 70 -3.36 13.38 -4.32
CA ALA A 70 -2.43 13.74 -3.24
C ALA A 70 -3.04 14.76 -2.24
N PRO A 71 -4.19 14.44 -1.59
CA PRO A 71 -4.76 15.32 -0.58
C PRO A 71 -3.94 15.30 0.70
N SER A 72 -4.01 16.38 1.48
CA SER A 72 -3.59 16.34 2.89
C SER A 72 -4.71 15.74 3.73
N LEU A 73 -4.41 14.67 4.44
CA LEU A 73 -5.34 13.91 5.28
C LEU A 73 -4.81 13.85 6.72
N LYS A 74 -5.58 13.26 7.63
CA LYS A 74 -5.18 13.21 9.05
C LYS A 74 -4.11 12.16 9.33
N SER A 75 -4.14 11.04 8.59
CA SER A 75 -3.23 9.90 8.74
C SER A 75 -3.31 8.99 7.52
N ASP A 76 -2.46 7.95 7.47
CA ASP A 76 -2.51 6.88 6.47
C ASP A 76 -3.85 6.11 6.55
N GLU A 77 -4.37 5.88 7.76
CA GLU A 77 -5.67 5.24 7.97
C GLU A 77 -6.83 6.08 7.40
N ASP A 78 -6.75 7.41 7.52
CA ASP A 78 -7.76 8.31 6.93
C ASP A 78 -7.78 8.19 5.40
N ALA A 79 -6.60 7.99 4.77
CA ALA A 79 -6.50 7.70 3.33
C ALA A 79 -7.24 6.41 2.96
N ILE A 80 -7.04 5.33 3.72
CA ILE A 80 -7.73 4.05 3.52
C ILE A 80 -9.24 4.22 3.68
N GLU A 81 -9.69 4.97 4.68
CA GLU A 81 -11.12 5.24 4.92
C GLU A 81 -11.77 6.01 3.76
N TYR A 82 -11.07 6.99 3.16
CA TYR A 82 -11.55 7.69 1.96
C TYR A 82 -11.68 6.74 0.77
N ILE A 83 -10.75 5.82 0.58
CA ILE A 83 -10.80 4.79 -0.46
C ILE A 83 -11.99 3.86 -0.22
N ILE A 84 -12.18 3.35 0.99
CA ILE A 84 -13.33 2.50 1.36
C ILE A 84 -14.65 3.23 1.12
N LYS A 85 -14.72 4.52 1.46
CA LYS A 85 -15.90 5.34 1.19
C LYS A 85 -16.17 5.47 -0.31
N ALA A 86 -15.13 5.60 -1.14
CA ALA A 86 -15.27 5.63 -2.59
C ALA A 86 -15.76 4.29 -3.14
N ILE A 87 -15.21 3.16 -2.70
CA ILE A 87 -15.64 1.81 -3.05
C ILE A 87 -17.13 1.63 -2.76
N LYS A 88 -17.56 1.95 -1.53
CA LYS A 88 -18.97 1.82 -1.12
C LYS A 88 -19.89 2.78 -1.89
N LYS A 89 -19.45 4.00 -2.19
CA LYS A 89 -20.26 5.00 -2.93
C LYS A 89 -20.47 4.61 -4.41
N THR A 90 -19.60 3.80 -4.99
CA THR A 90 -19.78 3.21 -6.33
C THR A 90 -20.70 1.97 -6.34
N GLY A 91 -21.08 1.47 -5.17
CA GLY A 91 -21.94 0.28 -5.02
C GLY A 91 -21.16 -1.03 -4.90
N TYR A 92 -19.84 -1.00 -4.92
CA TYR A 92 -18.99 -2.18 -4.69
C TYR A 92 -18.77 -2.44 -3.21
N THR A 93 -18.42 -3.68 -2.90
CA THR A 93 -18.05 -4.11 -1.55
C THR A 93 -16.54 -4.22 -1.39
N THR A 94 -16.07 -4.20 -0.14
CA THR A 94 -14.66 -4.48 0.18
C THR A 94 -14.27 -5.95 0.01
N ASP A 95 -15.21 -6.83 -0.29
CA ASP A 95 -14.93 -8.22 -0.71
C ASP A 95 -14.62 -8.31 -2.20
N GLU A 96 -15.22 -7.46 -3.00
CA GLU A 96 -14.99 -7.38 -4.45
C GLU A 96 -13.76 -6.53 -4.80
N ILE A 97 -13.52 -5.47 -4.02
CA ILE A 97 -12.39 -4.56 -4.19
C ILE A 97 -11.53 -4.57 -2.93
N LYS A 98 -10.32 -5.05 -3.06
CA LYS A 98 -9.33 -5.05 -1.99
C LYS A 98 -8.36 -3.87 -2.13
N ILE A 99 -7.57 -3.63 -1.09
CA ILE A 99 -6.57 -2.57 -1.04
C ILE A 99 -5.19 -3.20 -1.09
N ALA A 100 -4.28 -2.54 -1.78
CA ALA A 100 -2.85 -2.79 -1.73
C ALA A 100 -2.13 -1.50 -1.35
N LEU A 101 -1.04 -1.63 -0.63
CA LEU A 101 -0.20 -0.52 -0.20
C LEU A 101 1.22 -0.73 -0.68
N ASP A 102 1.89 0.36 -1.04
CA ASP A 102 3.34 0.45 -1.11
C ASP A 102 3.83 1.45 -0.07
N ALA A 103 4.59 0.96 0.90
CA ALA A 103 5.09 1.77 1.99
C ALA A 103 6.41 2.47 1.66
N ALA A 104 7.22 1.87 0.77
CA ALA A 104 8.58 2.32 0.43
C ALA A 104 9.41 2.65 1.68
N SER A 105 9.37 1.75 2.68
CA SER A 105 9.89 2.02 4.03
C SER A 105 11.42 2.16 4.09
N SER A 106 12.13 1.87 3.00
CA SER A 106 13.55 2.18 2.87
C SER A 106 13.83 3.68 3.04
N GLU A 107 12.90 4.54 2.60
CA GLU A 107 12.95 6.00 2.75
C GLU A 107 12.90 6.47 4.22
N TRP A 108 12.33 5.66 5.10
CA TRP A 108 12.19 5.97 6.52
C TRP A 108 13.35 5.46 7.37
N TYR A 109 14.19 4.56 6.82
CA TYR A 109 15.17 3.80 7.59
C TYR A 109 16.46 4.58 7.80
N SER A 110 16.80 4.83 9.06
CA SER A 110 18.06 5.47 9.48
C SER A 110 18.51 4.91 10.82
N ASP A 111 19.79 4.54 10.92
CA ASP A 111 20.45 4.11 12.16
C ASP A 111 19.68 3.02 12.94
N GLY A 112 19.09 2.05 12.22
CA GLY A 112 18.36 0.93 12.82
C GLY A 112 16.94 1.25 13.26
N LYS A 113 16.40 2.40 12.86
CA LYS A 113 15.03 2.84 13.14
C LYS A 113 14.33 3.33 11.90
N TYR A 114 13.01 3.30 11.94
CA TYR A 114 12.12 3.85 10.92
C TYR A 114 11.57 5.19 11.42
N ILE A 115 11.97 6.27 10.76
CA ILE A 115 11.52 7.63 11.09
C ILE A 115 10.49 8.04 10.04
N LEU A 116 9.22 8.04 10.43
CA LEU A 116 8.12 8.43 9.55
C LEU A 116 8.12 9.95 9.40
N PRO A 117 8.46 10.49 8.23
CA PRO A 117 8.81 11.91 8.11
C PRO A 117 7.61 12.85 8.27
N LYS A 118 6.39 12.37 8.01
CA LYS A 118 5.17 13.19 8.08
C LYS A 118 4.54 13.14 9.48
N ARG A 119 4.53 11.97 10.11
CA ARG A 119 4.00 11.77 11.47
C ARG A 119 4.99 12.14 12.55
N GLY A 120 6.30 12.04 12.26
CA GLY A 120 7.36 12.29 13.22
C GLY A 120 7.62 11.14 14.21
N ASP A 121 7.01 9.98 13.98
CA ASP A 121 7.22 8.77 14.79
C ASP A 121 8.60 8.16 14.49
N SER A 122 9.21 7.55 15.52
CA SER A 122 10.46 6.79 15.40
C SER A 122 10.22 5.38 15.93
N LEU A 123 10.20 4.40 15.04
CA LEU A 123 9.81 3.02 15.30
C LEU A 123 10.99 2.07 15.12
N SER A 124 11.04 1.03 15.93
CA SER A 124 11.84 -0.17 15.67
C SER A 124 11.20 -1.03 14.58
N SER A 125 11.93 -2.01 14.04
CA SER A 125 11.37 -2.99 13.10
C SER A 125 10.14 -3.70 13.66
N ASP A 126 10.19 -4.14 14.92
CA ASP A 126 9.07 -4.84 15.56
C ASP A 126 7.83 -3.94 15.73
N GLU A 127 8.02 -2.66 16.07
CA GLU A 127 6.92 -1.69 16.19
C GLU A 127 6.29 -1.41 14.83
N LEU A 128 7.08 -1.28 13.76
CA LEU A 128 6.59 -1.09 12.41
C LEU A 128 5.86 -2.34 11.88
N ILE A 129 6.38 -3.55 12.17
CA ILE A 129 5.70 -4.82 11.88
C ILE A 129 4.34 -4.88 12.57
N ASN A 130 4.27 -4.49 13.85
CA ASN A 130 3.01 -4.46 14.59
C ASN A 130 2.02 -3.43 14.03
N TYR A 131 2.52 -2.29 13.56
CA TYR A 131 1.70 -1.28 12.87
C TYR A 131 1.06 -1.87 11.59
N PHE A 132 1.84 -2.51 10.72
CA PHE A 132 1.30 -3.11 9.50
C PHE A 132 0.41 -4.32 9.76
N ASP A 133 0.72 -5.18 10.74
CA ASP A 133 -0.16 -6.29 11.14
C ASP A 133 -1.54 -5.78 11.58
N LYS A 134 -1.55 -4.72 12.40
CA LYS A 134 -2.80 -4.07 12.82
C LYS A 134 -3.55 -3.48 11.62
N LEU A 135 -2.87 -2.76 10.75
CA LEU A 135 -3.46 -2.13 9.57
C LEU A 135 -4.11 -3.19 8.65
N CYS A 136 -3.40 -4.30 8.37
CA CYS A 136 -3.91 -5.40 7.57
C CYS A 136 -5.04 -6.19 8.26
N SER A 137 -5.13 -6.13 9.60
CA SER A 137 -6.22 -6.76 10.35
C SER A 137 -7.48 -5.90 10.41
N ASP A 138 -7.32 -4.58 10.46
CA ASP A 138 -8.43 -3.63 10.59
C ASP A 138 -9.06 -3.28 9.23
N TYR A 139 -8.31 -3.40 8.13
CA TYR A 139 -8.71 -2.97 6.79
C TYR A 139 -8.60 -4.11 5.75
N PRO A 140 -9.29 -4.01 4.61
CA PRO A 140 -9.32 -5.06 3.58
C PRO A 140 -8.03 -5.07 2.71
N ILE A 141 -6.87 -5.03 3.36
CA ILE A 141 -5.55 -5.01 2.72
C ILE A 141 -5.11 -6.44 2.46
N ILE A 142 -4.73 -6.74 1.20
CA ILE A 142 -4.28 -8.06 0.78
C ILE A 142 -2.87 -8.08 0.19
N SER A 143 -2.29 -6.91 -0.05
CA SER A 143 -0.92 -6.77 -0.55
C SER A 143 -0.25 -5.58 0.13
N LEU A 144 0.99 -5.78 0.53
CA LEU A 144 1.84 -4.78 1.18
C LEU A 144 3.24 -4.87 0.57
N GLU A 145 3.65 -3.81 -0.08
CA GLU A 145 4.92 -3.67 -0.77
C GLU A 145 5.89 -2.86 0.09
N ASP A 146 7.11 -3.32 0.14
CA ASP A 146 8.24 -2.73 0.87
C ASP A 146 7.89 -2.21 2.28
N PRO A 147 7.27 -3.05 3.12
CA PRO A 147 6.89 -2.67 4.49
C PRO A 147 8.09 -2.38 5.40
N LEU A 148 9.27 -2.85 5.01
CA LEU A 148 10.52 -2.68 5.73
C LEU A 148 11.64 -2.34 4.76
N SER A 149 12.73 -1.76 5.30
CA SER A 149 13.91 -1.40 4.52
C SER A 149 14.49 -2.60 3.78
N GLU A 150 15.03 -2.36 2.58
CA GLU A 150 15.77 -3.34 1.77
C GLU A 150 16.99 -3.94 2.50
N HIS A 151 17.41 -3.36 3.59
CA HIS A 151 18.53 -3.83 4.40
C HIS A 151 18.11 -4.61 5.64
N ASP A 152 16.85 -4.56 6.05
CA ASP A 152 16.30 -5.18 7.27
C ASP A 152 15.81 -6.62 7.01
N TRP A 153 16.73 -7.51 6.66
CA TRP A 153 16.42 -8.90 6.33
C TRP A 153 15.77 -9.67 7.47
N ASP A 154 16.16 -9.41 8.72
CA ASP A 154 15.60 -10.07 9.90
C ASP A 154 14.15 -9.59 10.12
N GLY A 155 13.89 -8.29 9.96
CA GLY A 155 12.53 -7.75 9.98
C GLY A 155 11.66 -8.35 8.88
N TRP A 156 12.18 -8.50 7.66
CA TRP A 156 11.47 -9.14 6.55
C TRP A 156 11.10 -10.60 6.84
N GLN A 157 11.98 -11.39 7.46
CA GLN A 157 11.64 -12.75 7.92
C GLN A 157 10.53 -12.73 8.96
N ASN A 158 10.63 -11.81 9.92
CA ASN A 158 9.65 -11.68 11.00
C ASN A 158 8.26 -11.30 10.48
N ILE A 159 8.16 -10.29 9.62
CA ILE A 159 6.86 -9.88 9.04
C ILE A 159 6.29 -10.99 8.15
N THR A 160 7.14 -11.67 7.36
CA THR A 160 6.68 -12.77 6.49
C THR A 160 6.13 -13.92 7.30
N SER A 161 6.82 -14.30 8.38
CA SER A 161 6.34 -15.33 9.30
C SER A 161 5.01 -14.93 9.98
N LYS A 162 4.84 -13.65 10.30
CA LYS A 162 3.70 -13.14 11.06
C LYS A 162 2.43 -13.02 10.23
N ILE A 163 2.51 -12.40 9.05
CA ILE A 163 1.33 -12.07 8.23
C ILE A 163 1.36 -12.62 6.81
N GLY A 164 2.47 -13.20 6.35
CA GLY A 164 2.62 -13.66 4.97
C GLY A 164 1.69 -14.80 4.55
N ASN A 165 0.99 -15.45 5.49
CA ASN A 165 -0.06 -16.41 5.18
C ASN A 165 -1.42 -15.78 4.84
N LYS A 166 -1.56 -14.45 5.06
CA LYS A 166 -2.80 -13.69 4.83
C LYS A 166 -2.62 -12.57 3.83
N VAL A 167 -1.41 -12.00 3.75
CA VAL A 167 -1.09 -10.82 2.97
C VAL A 167 0.05 -11.13 2.01
N GLN A 168 -0.07 -10.69 0.76
CA GLN A 168 1.04 -10.67 -0.19
C GLN A 168 2.07 -9.63 0.28
N LEU A 169 3.31 -10.06 0.47
CA LEU A 169 4.43 -9.21 0.87
C LEU A 169 5.39 -9.08 -0.30
N VAL A 170 5.30 -7.95 -0.98
CA VAL A 170 6.05 -7.66 -2.21
C VAL A 170 7.36 -6.97 -1.87
N GLY A 171 8.45 -7.42 -2.49
CA GLY A 171 9.75 -6.79 -2.38
C GLY A 171 10.20 -6.20 -3.71
N ASP A 172 9.92 -4.92 -3.96
CA ASP A 172 10.50 -4.20 -5.11
C ASP A 172 11.88 -3.65 -4.74
N ASP A 173 11.99 -2.76 -3.79
CA ASP A 173 13.26 -2.27 -3.23
C ASP A 173 14.09 -3.41 -2.64
N LEU A 174 13.44 -4.37 -1.97
CA LEU A 174 14.13 -5.52 -1.40
C LEU A 174 14.88 -6.31 -2.45
N PHE A 175 14.30 -6.55 -3.62
CA PHE A 175 14.88 -7.44 -4.65
C PHE A 175 15.51 -6.71 -5.83
N VAL A 176 15.05 -5.53 -6.19
CA VAL A 176 15.56 -4.64 -7.27
C VAL A 176 15.94 -5.39 -8.56
N THR A 177 15.11 -6.38 -8.94
CA THR A 177 15.38 -7.25 -10.11
C THR A 177 16.77 -7.94 -10.05
N ASN A 178 17.32 -8.13 -8.84
CA ASN A 178 18.62 -8.72 -8.60
C ASN A 178 18.50 -10.18 -8.17
N THR A 179 18.98 -11.10 -9.02
CA THR A 179 18.88 -12.55 -8.77
C THR A 179 19.57 -13.03 -7.50
N LYS A 180 20.63 -12.34 -7.04
CA LYS A 180 21.32 -12.69 -5.79
C LYS A 180 20.48 -12.31 -4.59
N ARG A 181 19.83 -11.12 -4.62
CA ARG A 181 18.92 -10.67 -3.57
C ARG A 181 17.68 -11.54 -3.52
N LEU A 182 17.10 -11.88 -4.68
CA LEU A 182 15.96 -12.80 -4.76
C LEU A 182 16.30 -14.17 -4.18
N LYS A 183 17.45 -14.74 -4.53
CA LYS A 183 17.91 -16.01 -3.97
C LYS A 183 18.03 -15.94 -2.46
N LYS A 184 18.64 -14.88 -1.93
CA LYS A 184 18.74 -14.64 -0.49
C LYS A 184 17.35 -14.58 0.17
N GLY A 185 16.39 -13.87 -0.44
CA GLY A 185 15.01 -13.78 0.07
C GLY A 185 14.33 -15.16 0.14
N ILE A 186 14.49 -15.98 -0.89
CA ILE A 186 13.96 -17.35 -0.91
C ILE A 186 14.58 -18.20 0.21
N GLU A 187 15.92 -18.14 0.36
CA GLU A 187 16.64 -18.90 1.39
C GLU A 187 16.26 -18.48 2.80
N LEU A 188 15.94 -17.20 3.02
CA LEU A 188 15.56 -16.64 4.30
C LEU A 188 14.04 -16.71 4.56
N GLY A 189 13.22 -16.93 3.56
CA GLY A 189 11.77 -16.80 3.67
C GLY A 189 11.33 -15.34 3.87
N ALA A 190 12.03 -14.41 3.24
CA ALA A 190 11.77 -12.97 3.30
C ALA A 190 10.96 -12.52 2.08
N GLY A 191 9.74 -12.03 2.33
CA GLY A 191 8.76 -11.76 1.28
C GLY A 191 8.08 -13.04 0.76
N ASN A 192 7.00 -12.87 -0.02
CA ASN A 192 6.29 -13.98 -0.67
C ASN A 192 5.82 -13.63 -2.09
N ALA A 193 6.18 -12.42 -2.58
CA ALA A 193 5.93 -11.92 -3.92
C ALA A 193 7.02 -10.93 -4.37
#